data_1b537e8d63afa8ada1298824beb93cac
#
_entry.id   1b537e8d63afa8ada1298824beb93cac
#
_cell.length_a   1.000
_cell.length_b   1.000
_cell.length_c   1.000
_cell.angle_alpha   90.00
_cell.angle_beta   90.00
_cell.angle_gamma   90.00
#
_symmetry.space_group_name_H-M   'P 1'
#
loop_
_entity.id
_entity.type
_entity.pdbx_description
1 polymer ?
#
loop_
_entity_poly.entity_id
_entity_poly.type
_entity_poly.pdbx_seq_one_letter_code
_entity_poly.pdbx_strand_id
1 'polypeptide(L)'
;MNQSKINVAVVDDDESFARAIGRLLRASGFEVCTYLSAEAFLATTSRPQPECLVLDIQLGGMSGLDLQRRLHELGDLVPIIFVTAHDGPGVRQEAQQAGCSAYFLKPVRGESLVKAIGEAVNPSSRGGQNPAAN
;
A
#
# COMPACT_ATOMS: atom_id res chain seq x y z
N MET A 1 -10.95 11.07 24.25
CA MET A 1 -9.99 11.03 23.51
C MET A 1 -10.21 10.57 22.19
N ASN A 2 -9.82 11.21 21.30
CA ASN A 2 -9.98 10.85 20.00
C ASN A 2 -8.80 10.29 19.46
N GLN A 3 -8.89 9.17 18.84
CA GLN A 3 -7.79 8.61 18.17
C GLN A 3 -8.04 8.72 16.72
N SER A 4 -7.19 9.38 16.00
CA SER A 4 -7.27 9.43 14.57
C SER A 4 -7.03 8.05 14.03
N LYS A 5 -7.87 7.63 13.13
CA LYS A 5 -7.65 6.38 12.44
C LYS A 5 -6.58 6.57 11.38
N ILE A 6 -5.86 5.49 11.12
CA ILE A 6 -4.84 5.49 10.10
C ILE A 6 -5.51 5.46 8.74
N ASN A 7 -5.08 6.33 7.84
CA ASN A 7 -5.62 6.42 6.49
C ASN A 7 -4.85 5.53 5.54
N VAL A 8 -5.56 4.63 4.88
CA VAL A 8 -4.96 3.71 3.92
C VAL A 8 -5.62 3.93 2.57
N ALA A 9 -4.83 4.02 1.52
CA ALA A 9 -5.36 4.08 0.17
C ALA A 9 -5.13 2.74 -0.49
N VAL A 10 -6.12 2.24 -1.21
CA VAL A 10 -6.03 0.99 -1.95
C VAL A 10 -6.17 1.33 -3.43
N VAL A 11 -5.20 0.96 -4.23
CA VAL A 11 -5.23 1.20 -5.67
C VAL A 11 -5.18 -0.15 -6.38
N ASP A 12 -6.28 -0.52 -7.01
CA ASP A 12 -6.41 -1.82 -7.67
C ASP A 12 -7.55 -1.72 -8.66
N ASP A 13 -7.33 -2.13 -9.90
CA ASP A 13 -8.37 -2.02 -10.92
C ASP A 13 -9.40 -3.16 -10.85
N ASP A 14 -9.16 -4.15 -9.99
CA ASP A 14 -10.16 -5.18 -9.72
C ASP A 14 -11.10 -4.64 -8.65
N GLU A 15 -12.26 -4.19 -9.08
CA GLU A 15 -13.20 -3.53 -8.20
C GLU A 15 -13.66 -4.44 -7.06
N SER A 16 -13.85 -5.72 -7.35
CA SER A 16 -14.27 -6.67 -6.32
C SER A 16 -13.22 -6.83 -5.24
N PHE A 17 -11.96 -6.93 -5.66
CA PHE A 17 -10.86 -7.05 -4.72
C PHE A 17 -10.74 -5.78 -3.88
N ALA A 18 -10.79 -4.61 -4.54
CA ALA A 18 -10.68 -3.35 -3.83
C ALA A 18 -11.78 -3.19 -2.78
N ARG A 19 -13.00 -3.59 -3.15
CA ARG A 19 -14.13 -3.50 -2.24
C ARG A 19 -13.96 -4.44 -1.05
N ALA A 20 -13.54 -5.67 -1.31
CA ALA A 20 -13.36 -6.65 -0.26
C ALA A 20 -12.26 -6.24 0.71
N ILE A 21 -11.13 -5.77 0.17
CA ILE A 21 -10.02 -5.32 1.00
C ILE A 21 -10.42 -4.07 1.79
N GLY A 22 -11.13 -3.14 1.15
CA GLY A 22 -11.60 -1.95 1.85
C GLY A 22 -12.47 -2.29 3.04
N ARG A 23 -13.37 -3.25 2.84
CA ARG A 23 -14.27 -3.69 3.91
C ARG A 23 -13.48 -4.31 5.06
N LEU A 24 -12.53 -5.17 4.73
CA LEU A 24 -11.70 -5.82 5.72
C LEU A 24 -10.90 -4.81 6.52
N LEU A 25 -10.29 -3.85 5.85
CA LEU A 25 -9.44 -2.88 6.51
C LEU A 25 -10.25 -1.94 7.39
N ARG A 26 -11.44 -1.55 6.94
CA ARG A 26 -12.32 -0.73 7.77
C ARG A 26 -12.72 -1.48 9.02
N ALA A 27 -13.02 -2.77 8.88
CA ALA A 27 -13.38 -3.59 10.04
C ALA A 27 -12.21 -3.73 10.99
N SER A 28 -10.99 -3.55 10.49
CA SER A 28 -9.79 -3.63 11.33
C SER A 28 -9.41 -2.28 11.92
N GLY A 29 -10.21 -1.25 11.68
CA GLY A 29 -10.00 0.05 12.32
C GLY A 29 -9.34 1.10 11.47
N PHE A 30 -9.12 0.85 10.18
CA PHE A 30 -8.51 1.84 9.31
C PHE A 30 -9.57 2.67 8.59
N GLU A 31 -9.18 3.89 8.19
CA GLU A 31 -9.95 4.66 7.24
C GLU A 31 -9.43 4.29 5.86
N VAL A 32 -10.30 4.03 4.91
CA VAL A 32 -9.86 3.51 3.62
C VAL A 32 -10.50 4.27 2.48
N CYS A 33 -9.69 4.67 1.50
CA CYS A 33 -10.18 5.17 0.21
C CYS A 33 -9.67 4.23 -0.86
N THR A 34 -10.52 3.90 -1.81
CA THR A 34 -10.13 2.99 -2.88
C THR A 34 -10.12 3.72 -4.21
N TYR A 35 -9.18 3.35 -5.08
CA TYR A 35 -9.03 3.96 -6.40
C TYR A 35 -8.83 2.83 -7.40
N LEU A 36 -9.42 2.95 -8.57
CA LEU A 36 -9.35 1.88 -9.56
C LEU A 36 -8.20 2.05 -10.54
N SER A 37 -7.43 3.12 -10.39
CA SER A 37 -6.24 3.32 -11.23
C SER A 37 -5.25 4.22 -10.51
N ALA A 38 -4.00 4.16 -10.94
CA ALA A 38 -2.97 5.03 -10.41
C ALA A 38 -3.28 6.48 -10.77
N GLU A 39 -3.81 6.69 -11.98
CA GLU A 39 -4.15 8.03 -12.43
C GLU A 39 -5.24 8.66 -11.55
N ALA A 40 -6.25 7.86 -11.19
CA ALA A 40 -7.31 8.34 -10.32
C ALA A 40 -6.76 8.72 -8.96
N PHE A 41 -5.83 7.92 -8.44
CA PHE A 41 -5.21 8.23 -7.16
C PHE A 41 -4.45 9.55 -7.24
N LEU A 42 -3.64 9.73 -8.28
CA LEU A 42 -2.85 10.94 -8.40
C LEU A 42 -3.70 12.18 -8.62
N ALA A 43 -4.84 12.02 -9.30
CA ALA A 43 -5.70 13.16 -9.60
C ALA A 43 -6.51 13.62 -8.39
N THR A 44 -6.66 12.78 -7.39
CA THR A 44 -7.49 13.11 -6.24
C THR A 44 -6.64 13.84 -5.21
N THR A 45 -6.84 15.15 -5.07
CA THR A 45 -6.03 15.96 -4.16
C THR A 45 -6.78 16.36 -2.90
N SER A 46 -8.09 16.17 -2.88
CA SER A 46 -8.89 16.60 -1.73
C SER A 46 -9.16 15.47 -0.76
N ARG A 47 -8.27 14.52 -0.69
CA ARG A 47 -8.39 13.40 0.24
C ARG A 47 -7.44 13.58 1.41
N PRO A 48 -7.68 12.86 2.51
CA PRO A 48 -6.67 12.80 3.55
C PRO A 48 -5.42 12.14 2.99
N GLN A 49 -4.25 12.59 3.41
CA GLN A 49 -3.02 11.97 2.96
C GLN A 49 -2.96 10.54 3.48
N PRO A 50 -2.74 9.57 2.61
CA PRO A 50 -2.64 8.20 3.09
C PRO A 50 -1.33 7.98 3.84
N GLU A 51 -1.43 7.19 4.88
CA GLU A 51 -0.27 6.82 5.67
C GLU A 51 0.30 5.51 5.18
N CYS A 52 -0.42 4.81 4.33
CA CYS A 52 0.03 3.57 3.70
C CYS A 52 -0.75 3.38 2.41
N LEU A 53 -0.08 2.86 1.39
CA LEU A 53 -0.69 2.63 0.09
C LEU A 53 -0.63 1.14 -0.20
N VAL A 54 -1.79 0.53 -0.43
CA VAL A 54 -1.88 -0.86 -0.86
C VAL A 54 -2.08 -0.83 -2.36
N LEU A 55 -1.17 -1.40 -3.12
CA LEU A 55 -1.05 -1.11 -4.54
C LEU A 55 -0.85 -2.37 -5.35
N ASP A 56 -1.63 -2.54 -6.40
CA ASP A 56 -1.38 -3.62 -7.36
C ASP A 56 -0.32 -3.16 -8.35
N ILE A 57 0.42 -4.12 -8.87
CA ILE A 57 1.43 -3.84 -9.89
C ILE A 57 0.77 -3.61 -11.24
N GLN A 58 -0.16 -4.49 -11.63
CA GLN A 58 -0.72 -4.43 -12.96
C GLN A 58 -2.04 -3.70 -12.94
N LEU A 59 -2.02 -2.49 -13.42
CA LEU A 59 -3.18 -1.62 -13.51
C LEU A 59 -3.38 -1.27 -14.98
N GLY A 60 -4.54 -0.79 -15.33
CA GLY A 60 -4.88 -0.58 -16.72
C GLY A 60 -4.09 0.49 -17.44
N GLY A 61 -3.54 1.44 -16.76
CA GLY A 61 -2.73 2.49 -17.38
C GLY A 61 -1.37 2.49 -16.76
N MET A 62 -1.07 3.52 -15.97
CA MET A 62 0.17 3.56 -15.22
C MET A 62 0.24 2.35 -14.31
N SER A 63 1.35 1.65 -14.29
CA SER A 63 1.51 0.47 -13.44
C SER A 63 1.78 0.87 -12.00
N GLY A 64 1.67 -0.12 -11.09
CA GLY A 64 2.00 0.15 -9.70
C GLY A 64 3.46 0.52 -9.52
N LEU A 65 4.37 -0.09 -10.29
CA LEU A 65 5.78 0.28 -10.21
C LEU A 65 6.00 1.71 -10.71
N ASP A 66 5.27 2.10 -11.75
CA ASP A 66 5.35 3.48 -12.24
C ASP A 66 4.84 4.46 -11.20
N LEU A 67 3.76 4.10 -10.51
CA LEU A 67 3.23 4.97 -9.46
C LEU A 67 4.25 5.10 -8.32
N GLN A 68 4.88 4.02 -7.94
CA GLN A 68 5.92 4.06 -6.91
C GLN A 68 7.02 5.04 -7.30
N ARG A 69 7.50 4.95 -8.54
CA ARG A 69 8.52 5.86 -9.02
C ARG A 69 8.02 7.30 -9.03
N ARG A 70 6.79 7.50 -9.48
CA ARG A 70 6.22 8.84 -9.56
C ARG A 70 6.13 9.49 -8.20
N LEU A 71 5.69 8.72 -7.20
CA LEU A 71 5.59 9.26 -5.86
C LEU A 71 6.96 9.65 -5.31
N HIS A 72 7.97 8.82 -5.56
CA HIS A 72 9.33 9.16 -5.13
C HIS A 72 9.82 10.42 -5.81
N GLU A 73 9.52 10.59 -7.09
CA GLU A 73 9.90 11.82 -7.81
C GLU A 73 9.24 13.05 -7.21
N LEU A 74 8.04 12.87 -6.68
CA LEU A 74 7.31 13.98 -6.06
C LEU A 74 7.71 14.20 -4.61
N GLY A 75 8.64 13.42 -4.10
CA GLY A 75 9.07 13.53 -2.71
C GLY A 75 8.13 12.89 -1.72
N ASP A 76 7.19 12.07 -2.20
CA ASP A 76 6.22 11.43 -1.33
C ASP A 76 6.76 10.07 -0.92
N LEU A 77 7.05 9.91 0.35
CA LEU A 77 7.66 8.69 0.87
C LEU A 77 6.65 7.79 1.56
N VAL A 78 5.39 7.85 1.14
CA VAL A 78 4.36 7.01 1.74
C VAL A 78 4.76 5.54 1.63
N PRO A 79 4.63 4.76 2.72
CA PRO A 79 4.94 3.33 2.65
C PRO A 79 4.02 2.63 1.66
N ILE A 80 4.57 1.76 0.83
CA ILE A 80 3.82 1.05 -0.19
C ILE A 80 3.88 -0.44 0.08
N ILE A 81 2.71 -1.07 0.10
CA ILE A 81 2.60 -2.52 0.20
C ILE A 81 2.00 -2.99 -1.12
N PHE A 82 2.73 -3.81 -1.85
CA PHE A 82 2.21 -4.37 -3.10
C PHE A 82 1.41 -5.63 -2.83
N VAL A 83 0.26 -5.74 -3.49
CA VAL A 83 -0.55 -6.97 -3.48
C VAL A 83 -0.93 -7.24 -4.91
N THR A 84 -0.38 -8.29 -5.51
CA THR A 84 -0.55 -8.48 -6.94
C THR A 84 -0.73 -9.95 -7.29
N ALA A 85 -1.41 -10.22 -8.39
CA ALA A 85 -1.49 -11.56 -8.95
C ALA A 85 -0.36 -11.78 -9.95
N HIS A 86 0.40 -10.73 -10.28
CA HIS A 86 1.39 -10.78 -11.33
C HIS A 86 2.79 -10.66 -10.74
N ASP A 87 3.48 -11.78 -10.64
CA ASP A 87 4.79 -11.84 -10.01
C ASP A 87 5.81 -12.32 -11.03
N GLY A 88 5.97 -11.56 -12.09
CA GLY A 88 6.92 -11.92 -13.12
C GLY A 88 8.35 -11.75 -12.66
N PRO A 89 9.29 -12.30 -13.40
CA PRO A 89 10.70 -12.17 -13.06
C PRO A 89 11.11 -10.71 -12.97
N GLY A 90 11.77 -10.38 -11.90
CA GLY A 90 12.26 -9.01 -11.71
C GLY A 90 11.26 -8.04 -11.13
N VAL A 91 9.96 -8.37 -11.17
CA VAL A 91 8.96 -7.43 -10.67
C VAL A 91 9.11 -7.23 -9.16
N ARG A 92 9.16 -8.33 -8.43
CA ARG A 92 9.31 -8.25 -6.98
C ARG A 92 10.62 -7.56 -6.61
N GLN A 93 11.69 -7.93 -7.32
CA GLN A 93 12.98 -7.35 -7.04
C GLN A 93 12.97 -5.85 -7.27
N GLU A 94 12.36 -5.40 -8.35
CA GLU A 94 12.29 -3.98 -8.64
C GLU A 94 11.50 -3.24 -7.55
N ALA A 95 10.37 -3.82 -7.13
CA ALA A 95 9.56 -3.21 -6.08
C ALA A 95 10.35 -3.08 -4.78
N GLN A 96 11.10 -4.14 -4.46
CA GLN A 96 11.87 -4.15 -3.22
C GLN A 96 13.06 -3.21 -3.28
N GLN A 97 13.72 -3.15 -4.41
CA GLN A 97 14.85 -2.23 -4.57
C GLN A 97 14.41 -0.78 -4.50
N ALA A 98 13.18 -0.51 -4.93
CA ALA A 98 12.63 0.84 -4.83
C ALA A 98 12.08 1.14 -3.44
N GLY A 99 12.14 0.17 -2.52
CA GLY A 99 11.84 0.44 -1.13
C GLY A 99 10.42 0.17 -0.68
N CYS A 100 9.71 -0.76 -1.31
CA CYS A 100 8.37 -1.07 -0.82
C CYS A 100 8.46 -1.66 0.59
N SER A 101 7.42 -1.47 1.37
CA SER A 101 7.38 -1.95 2.74
C SER A 101 7.08 -3.44 2.81
N ALA A 102 6.28 -3.95 1.88
CA ALA A 102 5.96 -5.37 1.84
C ALA A 102 5.45 -5.72 0.45
N TYR A 103 5.43 -7.01 0.14
CA TYR A 103 5.03 -7.48 -1.17
C TYR A 103 4.30 -8.81 -0.99
N PHE A 104 3.06 -8.88 -1.43
CA PHE A 104 2.25 -10.09 -1.29
C PHE A 104 1.68 -10.51 -2.63
N LEU A 105 1.50 -11.81 -2.79
CA LEU A 105 0.78 -12.34 -3.94
C LEU A 105 -0.68 -12.54 -3.56
N LYS A 106 -1.57 -12.34 -4.53
CA LYS A 106 -2.97 -12.65 -4.32
C LYS A 106 -3.18 -14.15 -4.44
N PRO A 107 -4.04 -14.72 -3.64
CA PRO A 107 -4.88 -14.05 -2.63
C PRO A 107 -4.06 -13.80 -1.36
N VAL A 108 -4.25 -12.65 -0.77
CA VAL A 108 -3.52 -12.26 0.43
C VAL A 108 -4.40 -12.54 1.64
N ARG A 109 -3.78 -13.00 2.73
CA ARG A 109 -4.52 -13.21 3.97
C ARG A 109 -4.72 -11.87 4.63
N GLY A 110 -5.97 -11.63 5.05
CA GLY A 110 -6.31 -10.34 5.67
C GLY A 110 -5.44 -10.02 6.86
N GLU A 111 -5.19 -11.01 7.71
CA GLU A 111 -4.35 -10.80 8.88
C GLU A 111 -2.95 -10.36 8.52
N SER A 112 -2.39 -10.97 7.48
CA SER A 112 -1.04 -10.62 7.06
C SER A 112 -0.98 -9.19 6.54
N LEU A 113 -2.01 -8.79 5.80
CA LEU A 113 -2.05 -7.44 5.26
C LEU A 113 -2.21 -6.41 6.37
N VAL A 114 -3.12 -6.67 7.31
CA VAL A 114 -3.33 -5.75 8.44
C VAL A 114 -2.04 -5.58 9.23
N LYS A 115 -1.34 -6.69 9.48
CA LYS A 115 -0.09 -6.62 10.23
C LYS A 115 0.94 -5.80 9.47
N ALA A 116 1.06 -6.03 8.16
CA ALA A 116 2.03 -5.30 7.36
C ALA A 116 1.74 -3.81 7.33
N ILE A 117 0.46 -3.43 7.26
CA ILE A 117 0.11 -2.02 7.30
C ILE A 117 0.49 -1.41 8.64
N GLY A 118 0.17 -2.12 9.72
CA GLY A 118 0.52 -1.62 11.05
C GLY A 118 2.01 -1.40 11.21
N GLU A 119 2.81 -2.33 10.69
CA GLU A 119 4.26 -2.20 10.77
C GLU A 119 4.77 -1.07 9.89
N ALA A 120 4.15 -0.86 8.74
CA ALA A 120 4.60 0.17 7.82
C ALA A 120 4.35 1.57 8.37
N VAL A 121 3.19 1.77 9.03
CA VAL A 121 2.85 3.09 9.55
C VAL A 121 3.40 3.33 10.94
N ASN A 122 3.92 2.31 11.57
CA ASN A 122 4.47 2.42 12.91
C ASN A 122 5.86 1.85 12.94
N PRO A 123 6.82 2.55 12.33
CA PRO A 123 8.19 2.03 12.22
C PRO A 123 8.83 1.74 13.55
N SER A 124 8.37 2.38 14.62
CA SER A 124 8.99 2.13 15.91
C SER A 124 8.75 0.70 16.37
N SER A 125 7.69 0.05 15.90
CA SER A 125 7.49 -1.35 16.19
C SER A 125 8.55 -2.20 15.53
N ARG A 126 8.95 -1.84 14.31
CA ARG A 126 10.01 -2.54 13.65
C ARG A 126 11.35 -2.11 14.17
N GLY A 127 11.43 -0.85 14.57
CA GLY A 127 12.68 -0.32 15.05
C GLY A 127 13.18 -1.06 16.25
N GLY A 128 12.28 -1.53 17.07
CA GLY A 128 12.68 -2.28 18.21
C GLY A 128 13.36 -3.57 17.85
N GLN A 129 13.19 -4.01 16.62
CA GLN A 129 13.81 -5.20 16.18
C GLN A 129 14.98 -4.91 15.32
N ASN A 130 15.28 -3.68 15.11
CA ASN A 130 16.30 -3.33 14.23
C ASN A 130 17.61 -3.69 14.82
N PRO A 131 18.29 -4.52 14.16
CA PRO A 131 19.56 -4.93 14.64
C PRO A 131 20.54 -3.86 14.56
N ALA A 132 20.24 -2.92 13.84
CA ALA A 132 21.17 -1.89 13.75
C ALA A 132 21.16 -1.26 14.94
N ALA A 133 20.14 -1.50 15.43
CA ALA A 133 20.20 -1.12 16.56
C ALA A 133 21.30 -1.95 16.79
N ASN A 134 21.59 -2.36 16.27
CA ASN A 134 22.47 -3.07 16.26
C ASN A 134 23.21 -3.00 15.55
#